data_fb0bc0780a7395c04533e4902bb5ccff
#
_entry.id   fb0bc0780a7395c04533e4902bb5ccff
#
_cell.length_a   1.000
_cell.length_b   1.000
_cell.length_c   1.000
_cell.angle_alpha   90.00
_cell.angle_beta   90.00
_cell.angle_gamma   90.00
#
_symmetry.space_group_name_H-M   'P 1'
#
loop_
_entity.id
_entity.type
_entity.pdbx_description
1 polymer ?
#
loop_
_entity_poly.entity_id
_entity_poly.type
_entity_poly.pdbx_seq_one_letter_code
_entity_poly.pdbx_strand_id
1 'polypeptide(L)'
;TASRRLVVHGPGGWTEVRELEPEPREFDIQRIDGLPPSQVTPDPESLARIRREASQVRKARQHLDDRIDFADGFVWPVHGPITGVYGSQRILNGQPRSPHWGVDLAAPTGTPVVAPAAGVVTLAHPGMYFSGGTLMLDHGLGLSSAFLHLDEILVEPGQRVAQWDLIARVGATGRVTGAHLVWRMNI
;
A
#
# COMPACT_ATOMS: atom_id res chain seq x y z
N THR A 1 -17.15 9.00 -18.57
CA THR A 1 -16.23 7.85 -18.43
C THR A 1 -16.21 7.10 -19.75
N ALA A 2 -15.02 6.92 -20.33
CA ALA A 2 -14.87 6.16 -21.58
C ALA A 2 -15.04 4.65 -21.26
N SER A 3 -15.81 3.92 -22.07
CA SER A 3 -15.88 2.48 -21.98
C SER A 3 -14.48 1.86 -22.16
N ARG A 4 -14.24 0.72 -21.52
CA ARG A 4 -13.00 -0.05 -21.61
C ARG A 4 -13.34 -1.45 -22.05
N ARG A 5 -12.45 -2.04 -22.81
CA ARG A 5 -12.61 -3.41 -23.30
C ARG A 5 -11.63 -4.33 -22.59
N LEU A 6 -12.15 -5.32 -21.87
CA LEU A 6 -11.38 -6.43 -21.35
C LEU A 6 -11.32 -7.52 -22.40
N VAL A 7 -10.12 -7.96 -22.74
CA VAL A 7 -9.90 -9.09 -23.64
C VAL A 7 -9.15 -10.17 -22.87
N VAL A 8 -9.74 -11.35 -22.78
CA VAL A 8 -9.15 -12.51 -22.10
C VAL A 8 -8.81 -13.56 -23.16
N HIS A 9 -7.55 -13.99 -23.16
CA HIS A 9 -7.07 -15.08 -24.00
C HIS A 9 -6.83 -16.31 -23.15
N GLY A 10 -7.44 -17.43 -23.47
CA GLY A 10 -7.30 -18.67 -22.73
C GLY A 10 -6.50 -19.75 -23.49
N PRO A 11 -6.22 -20.87 -22.81
CA PRO A 11 -5.56 -22.02 -23.44
C PRO A 11 -6.32 -22.51 -24.67
N GLY A 12 -5.62 -22.92 -25.71
CA GLY A 12 -6.26 -23.35 -26.97
C GLY A 12 -6.73 -22.21 -27.87
N GLY A 13 -6.36 -20.94 -27.56
CA GLY A 13 -6.58 -19.80 -28.46
C GLY A 13 -7.98 -19.20 -28.40
N TRP A 14 -8.84 -19.59 -27.44
CA TRP A 14 -10.13 -18.92 -27.28
C TRP A 14 -9.93 -17.49 -26.75
N THR A 15 -10.83 -16.62 -27.15
CA THR A 15 -10.83 -15.22 -26.73
C THR A 15 -12.21 -14.82 -26.27
N GLU A 16 -12.30 -14.19 -25.10
CA GLU A 16 -13.54 -13.56 -24.59
C GLU A 16 -13.30 -12.05 -24.51
N VAL A 17 -14.30 -11.29 -24.95
CA VAL A 17 -14.27 -9.81 -24.91
C VAL A 17 -15.46 -9.34 -24.10
N ARG A 18 -15.20 -8.45 -23.13
CA ARG A 18 -16.23 -7.78 -22.33
C ARG A 18 -16.06 -6.27 -22.39
N GLU A 19 -17.12 -5.57 -22.67
CA GLU A 19 -17.18 -4.12 -22.49
C GLU A 19 -17.38 -3.82 -21.00
N LEU A 20 -16.53 -2.92 -20.49
CA LEU A 20 -16.59 -2.44 -19.11
C LEU A 20 -17.01 -0.98 -19.12
N GLU A 21 -18.05 -0.64 -18.40
CA GLU A 21 -18.50 0.73 -18.18
C GLU A 21 -18.18 1.14 -16.74
N PRO A 22 -17.00 1.77 -16.50
CA PRO A 22 -16.63 2.22 -15.16
C PRO A 22 -17.60 3.29 -14.67
N GLU A 23 -18.17 3.09 -13.49
CA GLU A 23 -19.01 4.09 -12.86
C GLU A 23 -18.18 5.31 -12.43
N PRO A 24 -18.70 6.53 -12.62
CA PRO A 24 -18.06 7.73 -12.07
C PRO A 24 -18.03 7.63 -10.54
N ARG A 25 -16.88 7.94 -9.95
CA ARG A 25 -16.72 8.00 -8.50
C ARG A 25 -16.16 9.35 -8.12
N GLU A 26 -16.77 10.01 -7.15
CA GLU A 26 -16.23 11.19 -6.49
C GLU A 26 -15.36 10.75 -5.31
N PHE A 27 -14.24 11.44 -5.13
CA PHE A 27 -13.30 11.18 -4.04
C PHE A 27 -13.22 12.43 -3.15
N ASP A 28 -13.07 12.20 -1.85
CA ASP A 28 -12.90 13.28 -0.88
C ASP A 28 -11.60 14.05 -1.14
N ILE A 29 -11.72 15.37 -1.29
CA ILE A 29 -10.59 16.27 -1.46
C ILE A 29 -10.50 17.21 -0.26
N GLN A 30 -9.47 17.04 0.56
CA GLN A 30 -9.17 17.91 1.68
C GLN A 30 -8.19 19.02 1.25
N ARG A 31 -8.56 20.27 1.44
CA ARG A 31 -7.70 21.44 1.19
C ARG A 31 -7.16 21.95 2.51
N ILE A 32 -5.84 22.13 2.61
CA ILE A 32 -5.15 22.64 3.79
C ILE A 32 -4.19 23.72 3.33
N ASP A 33 -4.43 24.96 3.77
CA ASP A 33 -3.62 26.12 3.43
C ASP A 33 -2.91 26.68 4.67
N GLY A 34 -1.92 27.56 4.47
CA GLY A 34 -1.16 28.19 5.53
C GLY A 34 -0.06 27.31 6.14
N LEU A 35 0.28 26.19 5.52
CA LEU A 35 1.39 25.34 5.97
C LEU A 35 2.76 25.99 5.66
N PRO A 36 3.76 25.85 6.58
CA PRO A 36 5.13 26.25 6.26
C PRO A 36 5.66 25.55 4.99
N PRO A 37 6.42 26.25 4.11
CA PRO A 37 6.96 25.65 2.88
C PRO A 37 7.75 24.34 3.09
N SER A 38 8.48 24.22 4.19
CA SER A 38 9.22 23.01 4.56
C SER A 38 8.35 21.77 4.79
N GLN A 39 7.09 21.95 5.16
CA GLN A 39 6.13 20.85 5.30
C GLN A 39 5.51 20.43 3.96
N VAL A 40 5.61 21.29 2.95
CA VAL A 40 5.06 21.04 1.62
C VAL A 40 6.13 20.47 0.68
N THR A 41 7.37 20.99 0.73
CA THR A 41 8.46 20.59 -0.17
C THR A 41 9.65 20.10 0.64
N PRO A 42 10.07 18.81 0.50
CA PRO A 42 11.27 18.29 1.14
C PRO A 42 12.54 18.99 0.63
N ASP A 43 13.54 19.09 1.49
CA ASP A 43 14.88 19.57 1.15
C ASP A 43 15.63 18.61 0.18
N PRO A 44 16.75 19.03 -0.45
CA PRO A 44 17.48 18.21 -1.42
C PRO A 44 18.00 16.87 -0.86
N GLU A 45 18.43 16.82 0.39
CA GLU A 45 18.91 15.59 1.04
C GLU A 45 17.76 14.60 1.27
N SER A 46 16.65 15.09 1.80
CA SER A 46 15.40 14.34 1.93
C SER A 46 14.88 13.83 0.59
N LEU A 47 14.97 14.63 -0.48
CA LEU A 47 14.60 14.19 -1.83
C LEU A 47 15.48 13.05 -2.34
N ALA A 48 16.79 13.09 -2.09
CA ALA A 48 17.71 12.00 -2.46
C ALA A 48 17.37 10.70 -1.71
N ARG A 49 17.07 10.79 -0.41
CA ARG A 49 16.59 9.67 0.41
C ARG A 49 15.28 9.09 -0.14
N ILE A 50 14.29 9.93 -0.39
CA ILE A 50 12.98 9.54 -0.94
C ILE A 50 13.15 8.78 -2.28
N ARG A 51 14.05 9.25 -3.17
CA ARG A 51 14.32 8.57 -4.45
C ARG A 51 14.92 7.18 -4.27
N ARG A 52 15.86 7.02 -3.34
CA ARG A 52 16.44 5.70 -3.01
C ARG A 52 15.38 4.75 -2.47
N GLU A 53 14.57 5.19 -1.51
CA GLU A 53 13.48 4.40 -0.91
C GLU A 53 12.42 4.02 -1.95
N ALA A 54 12.02 4.96 -2.83
CA ALA A 54 11.11 4.66 -3.94
C ALA A 54 11.68 3.62 -4.92
N SER A 55 13.01 3.57 -5.11
CA SER A 55 13.66 2.53 -5.92
C SER A 55 13.57 1.16 -5.24
N GLN A 56 13.77 1.08 -3.92
CA GLN A 56 13.60 -0.16 -3.15
C GLN A 56 12.18 -0.72 -3.25
N VAL A 57 11.18 0.15 -3.09
CA VAL A 57 9.76 -0.22 -3.24
C VAL A 57 9.47 -0.74 -4.65
N ARG A 58 9.97 -0.05 -5.71
CA ARG A 58 9.80 -0.53 -7.09
C ARG A 58 10.43 -1.91 -7.30
N LYS A 59 11.65 -2.13 -6.79
CA LYS A 59 12.32 -3.42 -6.88
C LYS A 59 11.53 -4.52 -6.15
N ALA A 60 10.99 -4.23 -4.98
CA ALA A 60 10.19 -5.17 -4.19
C ALA A 60 8.87 -5.59 -4.88
N ARG A 61 8.38 -4.78 -5.84
CA ARG A 61 7.17 -5.07 -6.63
C ARG A 61 7.43 -5.83 -7.93
N GLN A 62 8.68 -6.06 -8.30
CA GLN A 62 9.05 -6.70 -9.57
C GLN A 62 9.08 -8.23 -9.50
N HIS A 63 8.32 -8.82 -8.58
CA HIS A 63 8.20 -10.27 -8.45
C HIS A 63 6.99 -10.77 -9.27
N LEU A 64 7.22 -11.78 -10.11
CA LEU A 64 6.21 -12.41 -10.96
C LEU A 64 6.30 -13.93 -10.79
N ASP A 65 6.15 -14.40 -9.56
CA ASP A 65 6.10 -15.82 -9.28
C ASP A 65 4.74 -16.40 -9.67
N ASP A 66 4.70 -17.65 -10.14
CA ASP A 66 3.47 -18.35 -10.53
C ASP A 66 2.59 -18.79 -9.35
N ARG A 67 2.89 -18.29 -8.13
CA ARG A 67 2.10 -18.58 -6.92
C ARG A 67 0.74 -17.90 -7.00
N ILE A 68 -0.23 -18.53 -6.37
CA ILE A 68 -1.62 -18.05 -6.26
C ILE A 68 -2.03 -17.94 -4.78
N ASP A 69 -1.15 -17.38 -3.96
CA ASP A 69 -1.33 -17.27 -2.50
C ASP A 69 -2.57 -16.47 -2.07
N PHE A 70 -3.16 -15.75 -3.00
CA PHE A 70 -4.38 -14.97 -2.84
C PHE A 70 -5.67 -15.75 -3.19
N ALA A 71 -5.57 -17.01 -3.66
CA ALA A 71 -6.73 -17.76 -4.15
C ALA A 71 -7.80 -18.02 -3.07
N ASP A 72 -7.39 -18.14 -1.81
CA ASP A 72 -8.30 -18.30 -0.67
C ASP A 72 -8.89 -16.96 -0.16
N GLY A 73 -8.59 -15.86 -0.87
CA GLY A 73 -9.05 -14.52 -0.51
C GLY A 73 -8.17 -13.84 0.54
N PHE A 74 -8.62 -12.65 0.98
CA PHE A 74 -7.89 -11.80 1.90
C PHE A 74 -8.68 -11.59 3.19
N VAL A 75 -7.95 -11.55 4.32
CA VAL A 75 -8.49 -11.13 5.60
C VAL A 75 -8.00 -9.73 5.94
N TRP A 76 -8.69 -9.01 6.83
CA TRP A 76 -8.21 -7.74 7.34
C TRP A 76 -6.94 -7.93 8.16
N PRO A 77 -5.84 -7.22 7.85
CA PRO A 77 -4.57 -7.35 8.58
C PRO A 77 -4.64 -6.81 10.01
N VAL A 78 -5.56 -5.91 10.27
CA VAL A 78 -5.91 -5.37 11.58
C VAL A 78 -7.39 -4.98 11.58
N HIS A 79 -8.05 -5.05 12.73
CA HIS A 79 -9.41 -4.56 12.89
C HIS A 79 -9.41 -3.19 13.57
N GLY A 80 -10.14 -2.23 13.01
CA GLY A 80 -10.27 -0.88 13.53
C GLY A 80 -11.13 0.00 12.63
N PRO A 81 -11.49 1.21 13.08
CA PRO A 81 -12.21 2.17 12.24
C PRO A 81 -11.42 2.52 10.98
N ILE A 82 -12.11 2.58 9.84
CA ILE A 82 -11.53 3.08 8.59
C ILE A 82 -11.50 4.61 8.68
N THR A 83 -10.31 5.20 8.67
CA THR A 83 -10.09 6.65 8.78
C THR A 83 -9.56 7.29 7.50
N GLY A 84 -9.15 6.49 6.53
CA GLY A 84 -8.76 6.92 5.20
C GLY A 84 -9.18 5.91 4.15
N VAL A 85 -9.77 6.40 3.05
CA VAL A 85 -10.26 5.56 1.96
C VAL A 85 -9.42 5.75 0.70
N TYR A 86 -9.38 4.71 -0.13
CA TYR A 86 -8.73 4.75 -1.43
C TYR A 86 -9.25 5.89 -2.29
N GLY A 87 -8.34 6.66 -2.89
CA GLY A 87 -8.63 7.74 -3.81
C GLY A 87 -8.80 9.12 -3.17
N SER A 88 -8.94 9.22 -1.83
CA SER A 88 -8.98 10.51 -1.16
C SER A 88 -7.66 11.28 -1.41
N GLN A 89 -7.76 12.62 -1.55
CA GLN A 89 -6.62 13.45 -1.91
C GLN A 89 -6.50 14.66 -0.99
N ARG A 90 -5.25 15.06 -0.70
CA ARG A 90 -4.95 16.32 -0.02
C ARG A 90 -4.35 17.32 -1.00
N ILE A 91 -4.80 18.57 -0.90
CA ILE A 91 -4.20 19.71 -1.58
C ILE A 91 -3.58 20.59 -0.49
N LEU A 92 -2.26 20.73 -0.50
CA LEU A 92 -1.51 21.47 0.51
C LEU A 92 -0.98 22.78 -0.09
N ASN A 93 -1.40 23.95 0.44
CA ASN A 93 -1.06 25.26 -0.11
C ASN A 93 -1.29 25.34 -1.63
N GLY A 94 -2.43 24.87 -2.10
CA GLY A 94 -2.77 24.82 -3.52
C GLY A 94 -2.06 23.75 -4.35
N GLN A 95 -1.13 22.98 -3.75
CA GLN A 95 -0.39 21.90 -4.43
C GLN A 95 -1.07 20.54 -4.22
N PRO A 96 -1.59 19.88 -5.27
CA PRO A 96 -2.15 18.55 -5.17
C PRO A 96 -1.09 17.54 -4.72
N ARG A 97 -1.46 16.65 -3.81
CA ARG A 97 -0.66 15.48 -3.42
C ARG A 97 -1.17 14.25 -4.14
N SER A 98 -0.33 13.21 -4.18
CA SER A 98 -0.78 11.92 -4.72
C SER A 98 -2.03 11.46 -3.99
N PRO A 99 -3.00 10.87 -4.69
CA PRO A 99 -4.15 10.25 -4.05
C PRO A 99 -3.71 9.19 -3.04
N HIS A 100 -4.56 8.94 -2.06
CA HIS A 100 -4.37 7.86 -1.11
C HIS A 100 -4.59 6.50 -1.80
N TRP A 101 -3.53 5.71 -1.91
CA TRP A 101 -3.55 4.41 -2.62
C TRP A 101 -3.76 3.23 -1.67
N GLY A 102 -4.61 3.37 -0.67
CA GLY A 102 -4.85 2.34 0.33
C GLY A 102 -6.01 2.62 1.23
N VAL A 103 -6.09 1.87 2.31
CA VAL A 103 -7.05 2.03 3.40
C VAL A 103 -6.28 2.31 4.67
N ASP A 104 -6.70 3.31 5.45
CA ASP A 104 -6.18 3.59 6.78
C ASP A 104 -7.07 2.95 7.82
N LEU A 105 -6.48 2.11 8.67
CA LEU A 105 -7.14 1.40 9.76
C LEU A 105 -6.59 1.93 11.08
N ALA A 106 -7.40 2.70 11.81
CA ALA A 106 -6.98 3.25 13.10
C ALA A 106 -6.87 2.13 14.14
N ALA A 107 -5.70 2.05 14.77
CA ALA A 107 -5.45 1.12 15.86
C ALA A 107 -4.31 1.66 16.75
N PRO A 108 -4.27 1.35 18.05
CA PRO A 108 -3.18 1.75 18.93
C PRO A 108 -1.82 1.22 18.47
N THR A 109 -0.75 1.97 18.76
CA THR A 109 0.63 1.48 18.58
C THR A 109 0.81 0.15 19.32
N GLY A 110 1.50 -0.81 18.69
CA GLY A 110 1.73 -2.16 19.21
C GLY A 110 0.62 -3.17 18.86
N THR A 111 -0.51 -2.73 18.29
CA THR A 111 -1.57 -3.66 17.85
C THR A 111 -1.00 -4.65 16.83
N PRO A 112 -1.25 -5.97 16.99
CA PRO A 112 -0.79 -6.99 16.05
C PRO A 112 -1.31 -6.77 14.63
N VAL A 113 -0.42 -6.93 13.64
CA VAL A 113 -0.74 -6.92 12.21
C VAL A 113 -0.49 -8.33 11.68
N VAL A 114 -1.51 -8.94 11.09
CA VAL A 114 -1.42 -10.30 10.51
C VAL A 114 -1.30 -10.25 8.98
N ALA A 115 -0.72 -11.30 8.41
CA ALA A 115 -0.68 -11.46 6.96
C ALA A 115 -2.10 -11.66 6.41
N PRO A 116 -2.56 -10.80 5.48
CA PRO A 116 -3.92 -10.88 4.96
C PRO A 116 -4.16 -12.07 4.02
N ALA A 117 -3.11 -12.60 3.44
CA ALA A 117 -3.02 -13.83 2.66
C ALA A 117 -1.62 -14.40 2.81
N ALA A 118 -1.40 -15.65 2.41
CA ALA A 118 -0.06 -16.21 2.34
C ALA A 118 0.81 -15.39 1.36
N GLY A 119 2.14 -15.43 1.55
CA GLY A 119 3.02 -14.65 0.69
C GLY A 119 4.50 -14.79 1.04
N VAL A 120 5.34 -14.09 0.30
CA VAL A 120 6.77 -13.95 0.56
C VAL A 120 7.08 -12.48 0.87
N VAL A 121 7.85 -12.23 1.90
CA VAL A 121 8.31 -10.88 2.26
C VAL A 121 9.29 -10.39 1.19
N THR A 122 8.95 -9.31 0.51
CA THR A 122 9.83 -8.70 -0.52
C THR A 122 10.53 -7.44 -0.05
N LEU A 123 10.03 -6.81 1.01
CA LEU A 123 10.63 -5.65 1.65
C LEU A 123 10.29 -5.64 3.15
N ALA A 124 11.30 -5.41 3.99
CA ALA A 124 11.15 -5.07 5.40
C ALA A 124 12.11 -3.90 5.70
N HIS A 125 11.57 -2.70 5.88
CA HIS A 125 12.37 -1.48 6.10
C HIS A 125 11.90 -0.78 7.38
N PRO A 126 12.79 -0.55 8.38
CA PRO A 126 12.39 -0.06 9.70
C PRO A 126 11.92 1.39 9.71
N GLY A 127 12.29 2.20 8.70
CA GLY A 127 11.95 3.63 8.74
C GLY A 127 12.19 4.36 7.43
N MET A 128 11.26 4.29 6.49
CA MET A 128 11.25 5.13 5.28
C MET A 128 10.77 6.56 5.60
N TYR A 129 11.20 7.52 4.82
CA TYR A 129 10.95 8.96 5.05
C TYR A 129 9.47 9.30 5.20
N PHE A 130 8.64 8.82 4.27
CA PHE A 130 7.19 9.07 4.32
C PHE A 130 6.41 7.97 5.02
N SER A 131 6.72 6.73 4.70
CA SER A 131 5.92 5.58 5.12
C SER A 131 6.37 4.96 6.46
N GLY A 132 7.50 5.43 7.03
CA GLY A 132 8.00 4.87 8.28
C GLY A 132 8.36 3.39 8.15
N GLY A 133 8.09 2.61 9.16
CA GLY A 133 8.19 1.15 9.09
C GLY A 133 7.33 0.61 7.96
N THR A 134 7.98 -0.05 7.00
CA THR A 134 7.34 -0.47 5.74
C THR A 134 7.63 -1.92 5.46
N LEU A 135 6.57 -2.73 5.32
CA LEU A 135 6.62 -4.14 4.98
C LEU A 135 5.89 -4.37 3.65
N MET A 136 6.41 -5.27 2.81
CA MET A 136 5.70 -5.71 1.61
C MET A 136 5.70 -7.23 1.51
N LEU A 137 4.55 -7.78 1.11
CA LEU A 137 4.34 -9.19 0.81
C LEU A 137 3.98 -9.33 -0.66
N ASP A 138 4.64 -10.27 -1.34
CA ASP A 138 4.26 -10.75 -2.67
C ASP A 138 3.36 -11.99 -2.53
N HIS A 139 2.18 -11.93 -3.13
CA HIS A 139 1.19 -13.02 -3.12
C HIS A 139 1.19 -13.86 -4.40
N GLY A 140 2.13 -13.58 -5.31
CA GLY A 140 2.24 -14.21 -6.63
C GLY A 140 1.50 -13.48 -7.73
N LEU A 141 1.82 -13.79 -8.97
CA LEU A 141 1.28 -13.20 -10.19
C LEU A 141 1.29 -11.66 -10.22
N GLY A 142 2.28 -11.03 -9.56
CA GLY A 142 2.43 -9.58 -9.46
C GLY A 142 1.54 -8.91 -8.41
N LEU A 143 0.68 -9.67 -7.72
CA LEU A 143 -0.17 -9.11 -6.66
C LEU A 143 0.61 -8.99 -5.35
N SER A 144 0.63 -7.80 -4.77
CA SER A 144 1.37 -7.52 -3.53
C SER A 144 0.59 -6.67 -2.54
N SER A 145 0.82 -6.91 -1.24
CA SER A 145 0.38 -6.04 -0.15
C SER A 145 1.53 -5.19 0.38
N ALA A 146 1.22 -3.97 0.80
CA ALA A 146 2.15 -3.09 1.51
C ALA A 146 1.51 -2.55 2.79
N PHE A 147 2.29 -2.56 3.88
CA PHE A 147 1.91 -2.15 5.22
C PHE A 147 2.84 -1.01 5.65
N LEU A 148 2.28 0.12 6.07
CA LEU A 148 3.04 1.32 6.37
C LEU A 148 2.76 1.82 7.80
N HIS A 149 3.67 2.67 8.27
CA HIS A 149 3.65 3.33 9.58
C HIS A 149 3.84 2.36 10.74
N LEU A 150 4.46 1.21 10.46
CA LEU A 150 4.69 0.14 11.44
C LEU A 150 5.67 0.61 12.53
N ASP A 151 5.41 0.16 13.77
CA ASP A 151 6.31 0.31 14.91
C ASP A 151 7.40 -0.78 14.90
N GLU A 152 6.99 -2.01 14.64
CA GLU A 152 7.86 -3.17 14.61
C GLU A 152 7.53 -4.08 13.42
N ILE A 153 8.56 -4.63 12.79
CA ILE A 153 8.45 -5.63 11.74
C ILE A 153 9.05 -6.93 12.28
N LEU A 154 8.28 -8.02 12.24
CA LEU A 154 8.62 -9.29 12.89
C LEU A 154 9.08 -10.38 11.92
N VAL A 155 9.20 -10.03 10.64
CA VAL A 155 9.57 -10.94 9.54
C VAL A 155 10.67 -10.34 8.69
N GLU A 156 11.40 -11.17 7.94
CA GLU A 156 12.56 -10.76 7.14
C GLU A 156 12.32 -10.95 5.64
N PRO A 157 13.00 -10.16 4.77
CA PRO A 157 12.95 -10.36 3.32
C PRO A 157 13.32 -11.78 2.92
N GLY A 158 12.50 -12.40 2.05
CA GLY A 158 12.60 -13.79 1.63
C GLY A 158 11.82 -14.78 2.51
N GLN A 159 11.37 -14.37 3.68
CA GLN A 159 10.56 -15.23 4.56
C GLN A 159 9.19 -15.51 3.92
N ARG A 160 8.78 -16.78 3.96
CA ARG A 160 7.43 -17.22 3.64
C ARG A 160 6.53 -17.06 4.86
N VAL A 161 5.34 -16.49 4.66
CA VAL A 161 4.30 -16.35 5.70
C VAL A 161 3.00 -17.01 5.23
N ALA A 162 2.26 -17.58 6.16
CA ALA A 162 0.89 -18.05 5.94
C ALA A 162 -0.11 -16.91 6.22
N GLN A 163 -1.33 -17.05 5.72
CA GLN A 163 -2.44 -16.18 6.15
C GLN A 163 -2.60 -16.26 7.68
N TRP A 164 -2.84 -15.15 8.35
CA TRP A 164 -2.95 -14.97 9.80
C TRP A 164 -1.61 -14.95 10.56
N ASP A 165 -0.46 -15.24 9.94
CA ASP A 165 0.82 -15.10 10.64
C ASP A 165 1.01 -13.67 11.14
N LEU A 166 1.53 -13.52 12.36
CA LEU A 166 1.90 -12.22 12.92
C LEU A 166 3.14 -11.70 12.18
N ILE A 167 3.00 -10.58 11.46
CA ILE A 167 4.07 -10.04 10.61
C ILE A 167 4.64 -8.71 11.10
N ALA A 168 3.86 -7.92 11.86
CA ALA A 168 4.27 -6.60 12.31
C ALA A 168 3.39 -6.10 13.47
N ARG A 169 3.68 -4.88 13.93
CA ARG A 169 2.85 -4.12 14.86
C ARG A 169 2.53 -2.73 14.32
N VAL A 170 1.30 -2.29 14.53
CA VAL A 170 0.85 -0.93 14.18
C VAL A 170 1.72 0.11 14.88
N GLY A 171 2.03 1.20 14.21
CA GLY A 171 2.80 2.30 14.76
C GLY A 171 2.29 3.67 14.34
N ALA A 172 3.15 4.65 14.55
CA ALA A 172 2.96 6.04 14.12
C ALA A 172 4.25 6.59 13.51
N THR A 173 5.01 5.75 12.80
CA THR A 173 6.30 6.10 12.21
C THR A 173 6.13 6.76 10.83
N GLY A 174 7.14 7.53 10.41
CA GLY A 174 7.07 8.29 9.17
C GLY A 174 6.21 9.55 9.29
N ARG A 175 5.54 9.95 8.19
CA ARG A 175 4.75 11.19 8.14
C ARG A 175 3.27 10.91 8.40
N VAL A 176 2.88 10.90 9.66
CA VAL A 176 1.52 10.61 10.14
C VAL A 176 1.04 11.60 11.19
N THR A 177 -0.25 11.66 11.44
CA THR A 177 -0.89 12.48 12.48
C THR A 177 -1.28 11.67 13.73
N GLY A 178 -1.24 10.34 13.66
CA GLY A 178 -1.60 9.44 14.76
C GLY A 178 -1.38 7.98 14.37
N ALA A 179 -1.49 7.08 15.34
CA ALA A 179 -1.28 5.66 15.13
C ALA A 179 -2.37 5.05 14.23
N HIS A 180 -1.96 4.40 13.16
CA HIS A 180 -2.82 3.67 12.23
C HIS A 180 -1.99 2.76 11.32
N LEU A 181 -2.62 1.77 10.72
CA LEU A 181 -2.06 0.99 9.63
C LEU A 181 -2.56 1.54 8.29
N VAL A 182 -1.66 1.81 7.36
CA VAL A 182 -2.03 1.93 5.93
C VAL A 182 -1.82 0.58 5.28
N TRP A 183 -2.88 -0.02 4.74
CA TRP A 183 -2.81 -1.23 3.93
C TRP A 183 -3.09 -0.90 2.46
N ARG A 184 -2.19 -1.34 1.58
CA ARG A 184 -2.28 -1.13 0.13
C ARG A 184 -2.15 -2.45 -0.60
N MET A 185 -2.88 -2.58 -1.70
CA MET A 185 -2.67 -3.66 -2.66
C MET A 185 -2.22 -3.08 -4.01
N ASN A 186 -1.33 -3.81 -4.69
CA ASN A 186 -0.76 -3.40 -5.97
C ASN A 186 -0.70 -4.63 -6.89
N ILE A 187 -0.91 -4.37 -8.16
CA ILE A 187 -0.75 -5.30 -9.29
C ILE A 187 0.31 -4.74 -10.21
#